data_0d860789a5e8a8a50082ed2c9e5879b6
#
_entry.id   0d860789a5e8a8a50082ed2c9e5879b6
#
_cell.length_a   1.000
_cell.length_b   1.000
_cell.length_c   1.000
_cell.angle_alpha   90.00
_cell.angle_beta   90.00
_cell.angle_gamma   90.00
#
_symmetry.space_group_name_H-M   'P 1'
#
loop_
_entity.id
_entity.type
_entity.pdbx_description
1 polymer ?
#
loop_
_entity_poly.entity_id
_entity_poly.type
_entity_poly.pdbx_seq_one_letter_code
_entity_poly.pdbx_strand_id
1 'polypeptide(L)'
;MEPRLEQYLAEQQLTAQTQQVMPLTGDASDRQYFRVLLKNAKPIVLALHAGPIDFGSMPFVAVAKLLAAVPVPVPRILHHSDRLGVLGLEDLGDVTLQAHLGAATATEHAALYRQAVGFIALMQQRGEALRSDAYPPYRIAFDVEKLTWELEFFVKHYLQAYKGAALTDVQREALREEWSAIVEELASEPRVLCHRDYHSRNLMLHDDSLYIIDFQDARMGPDTYDLVSLLRDSYVDLSAQQVDGLIAYFLAHKSGDVPAEGEFRRRFDLMALQRNLKALGTFGYMTTSRNNTVYIQYIPRTLAHVRTNLAKYPRFERLLGLLEPWL
;
A
#
# COMPACT_ATOMS: atom_id res chain seq x y z
N MET A 1 -22.56 -23.47 -1.42
CA MET A 1 -21.66 -22.65 -2.25
C MET A 1 -22.46 -21.44 -2.76
N GLU A 2 -21.84 -20.31 -2.95
CA GLU A 2 -22.50 -19.10 -3.51
C GLU A 2 -22.94 -19.42 -4.97
N PRO A 3 -24.20 -19.22 -5.34
CA PRO A 3 -24.71 -19.67 -6.64
C PRO A 3 -23.97 -19.11 -7.87
N ARG A 4 -23.47 -17.87 -7.80
CA ARG A 4 -22.69 -17.27 -8.88
C ARG A 4 -21.32 -17.96 -9.07
N LEU A 5 -20.72 -18.47 -7.98
CA LEU A 5 -19.48 -19.24 -8.08
C LEU A 5 -19.70 -20.61 -8.72
N GLU A 6 -20.82 -21.28 -8.42
CA GLU A 6 -21.18 -22.54 -9.09
C GLU A 6 -21.35 -22.35 -10.58
N GLN A 7 -22.09 -21.31 -10.97
CA GLN A 7 -22.27 -20.96 -12.39
C GLN A 7 -20.94 -20.61 -13.08
N TYR A 8 -20.07 -19.85 -12.39
CA TYR A 8 -18.75 -19.51 -12.89
C TYR A 8 -17.88 -20.74 -13.12
N LEU A 9 -17.83 -21.68 -12.15
CA LEU A 9 -17.07 -22.92 -12.27
C LEU A 9 -17.60 -23.78 -13.44
N ALA A 10 -18.91 -23.77 -13.69
CA ALA A 10 -19.50 -24.45 -14.84
C ALA A 10 -19.12 -23.75 -16.17
N GLU A 11 -19.21 -22.42 -16.25
CA GLU A 11 -18.79 -21.64 -17.43
C GLU A 11 -17.33 -21.89 -17.81
N GLN A 12 -16.45 -21.98 -16.80
CA GLN A 12 -15.02 -22.23 -17.01
C GLN A 12 -14.65 -23.72 -17.13
N GLN A 13 -15.64 -24.62 -17.13
CA GLN A 13 -15.46 -26.09 -17.20
C GLN A 13 -14.62 -26.64 -16.03
N LEU A 14 -14.66 -25.98 -14.88
CA LEU A 14 -13.90 -26.34 -13.69
C LEU A 14 -14.69 -27.21 -12.70
N THR A 15 -16.01 -27.38 -12.85
CA THR A 15 -16.87 -28.09 -11.88
C THR A 15 -16.37 -29.51 -11.58
N ALA A 16 -16.02 -30.30 -12.62
CA ALA A 16 -15.55 -31.67 -12.43
C ALA A 16 -14.14 -31.74 -11.77
N GLN A 17 -13.38 -30.68 -11.91
CA GLN A 17 -12.03 -30.56 -11.33
C GLN A 17 -12.04 -29.95 -9.93
N THR A 18 -13.12 -29.28 -9.52
CA THR A 18 -13.23 -28.66 -8.21
C THR A 18 -13.32 -29.73 -7.12
N GLN A 19 -12.39 -29.64 -6.18
CA GLN A 19 -12.33 -30.47 -4.99
C GLN A 19 -13.00 -29.80 -3.80
N GLN A 20 -12.69 -28.51 -3.59
CA GLN A 20 -13.20 -27.71 -2.48
C GLN A 20 -13.21 -26.22 -2.85
N VAL A 21 -14.18 -25.48 -2.32
CA VAL A 21 -14.24 -24.01 -2.37
C VAL A 21 -14.25 -23.50 -0.93
N MET A 22 -13.30 -22.66 -0.58
CA MET A 22 -13.11 -22.13 0.77
C MET A 22 -13.15 -20.59 0.74
N PRO A 23 -13.94 -19.94 1.62
CA PRO A 23 -13.87 -18.49 1.74
C PRO A 23 -12.51 -18.08 2.29
N LEU A 24 -11.94 -17.01 1.73
CA LEU A 24 -10.76 -16.35 2.28
C LEU A 24 -11.19 -15.11 3.06
N THR A 25 -10.49 -14.85 4.16
CA THR A 25 -10.73 -13.64 4.94
C THR A 25 -10.11 -12.46 4.19
N GLY A 26 -10.96 -11.57 3.67
CA GLY A 26 -10.51 -10.32 3.02
C GLY A 26 -10.45 -9.17 4.01
N ASP A 27 -9.46 -8.28 3.87
CA ASP A 27 -9.46 -7.00 4.58
C ASP A 27 -10.44 -6.03 3.89
N ALA A 28 -11.32 -5.40 4.64
CA ALA A 28 -12.11 -4.16 4.38
C ALA A 28 -12.63 -3.87 2.93
N SER A 29 -12.67 -4.86 2.05
CA SER A 29 -13.14 -4.74 0.65
C SER A 29 -14.59 -5.19 0.52
N ASP A 30 -15.37 -4.58 -0.37
CA ASP A 30 -16.72 -5.05 -0.73
C ASP A 30 -16.69 -6.33 -1.59
N ARG A 31 -15.49 -6.84 -1.90
CA ARG A 31 -15.27 -8.09 -2.63
C ARG A 31 -15.08 -9.25 -1.69
N GLN A 32 -15.63 -10.39 -2.05
CA GLN A 32 -15.41 -11.65 -1.36
C GLN A 32 -14.41 -12.50 -2.14
N TYR A 33 -13.50 -13.13 -1.43
CA TYR A 33 -12.49 -13.99 -2.03
C TYR A 33 -12.71 -15.44 -1.64
N PHE A 34 -12.49 -16.34 -2.59
CA PHE A 34 -12.63 -17.78 -2.38
C PHE A 34 -11.44 -18.51 -3.02
N ARG A 35 -10.85 -19.44 -2.29
CA ARG A 35 -9.88 -20.38 -2.84
C ARG A 35 -10.58 -21.62 -3.37
N VAL A 36 -10.26 -22.00 -4.59
CA VAL A 36 -10.76 -23.22 -5.22
C VAL A 36 -9.62 -24.21 -5.34
N LEU A 37 -9.71 -25.31 -4.61
CA LEU A 37 -8.79 -26.44 -4.77
C LEU A 37 -9.23 -27.28 -5.95
N LEU A 38 -8.31 -27.52 -6.89
CA LEU A 38 -8.53 -28.29 -8.10
C LEU A 38 -7.85 -29.64 -8.01
N LYS A 39 -8.45 -30.67 -8.62
CA LYS A 39 -7.82 -31.98 -8.81
C LYS A 39 -6.74 -31.88 -9.88
N ASN A 40 -5.53 -32.30 -9.54
CA ASN A 40 -4.39 -32.36 -10.48
C ASN A 40 -3.99 -31.00 -11.12
N ALA A 41 -4.36 -29.87 -10.51
CA ALA A 41 -3.99 -28.54 -10.94
C ALA A 41 -3.67 -27.64 -9.73
N LYS A 42 -2.91 -26.54 -9.96
CA LYS A 42 -2.71 -25.51 -8.93
C LYS A 42 -4.05 -24.91 -8.51
N PRO A 43 -4.23 -24.54 -7.24
CA PRO A 43 -5.43 -23.84 -6.78
C PRO A 43 -5.55 -22.48 -7.47
N ILE A 44 -6.78 -21.93 -7.48
CA ILE A 44 -7.06 -20.59 -7.99
C ILE A 44 -7.81 -19.80 -6.92
N VAL A 45 -7.72 -18.47 -6.99
CA VAL A 45 -8.51 -17.56 -6.16
C VAL A 45 -9.60 -16.91 -7.01
N LEU A 46 -10.84 -16.94 -6.54
CA LEU A 46 -11.97 -16.26 -7.14
C LEU A 46 -12.26 -14.98 -6.37
N ALA A 47 -12.24 -13.83 -7.04
CA ALA A 47 -12.71 -12.56 -6.50
C ALA A 47 -14.14 -12.33 -6.98
N LEU A 48 -15.10 -12.39 -6.06
CA LEU A 48 -16.52 -12.18 -6.30
C LEU A 48 -16.90 -10.73 -5.98
N HIS A 49 -17.35 -10.01 -6.97
CA HIS A 49 -17.84 -8.63 -6.87
C HIS A 49 -19.31 -8.60 -6.44
N ALA A 50 -19.79 -7.45 -5.93
CA ALA A 50 -21.18 -7.29 -5.51
C ALA A 50 -22.19 -7.50 -6.64
N GLY A 51 -21.81 -7.24 -7.90
CA GLY A 51 -22.65 -7.40 -9.10
C GLY A 51 -21.82 -7.66 -10.34
N PRO A 52 -22.44 -7.58 -11.54
CA PRO A 52 -21.73 -7.66 -12.82
C PRO A 52 -20.57 -6.66 -12.91
N ILE A 53 -19.56 -7.01 -13.68
CA ILE A 53 -18.37 -6.16 -13.90
C ILE A 53 -18.23 -5.86 -15.40
N ASP A 54 -17.49 -4.83 -15.72
CA ASP A 54 -16.94 -4.61 -17.06
C ASP A 54 -15.43 -4.83 -16.99
N PHE A 55 -14.99 -6.03 -17.34
CA PHE A 55 -13.59 -6.44 -17.28
C PHE A 55 -12.66 -5.45 -17.99
N GLY A 56 -13.11 -4.92 -19.14
CA GLY A 56 -12.30 -3.99 -19.94
C GLY A 56 -11.99 -2.66 -19.24
N SER A 57 -12.89 -2.18 -18.39
CA SER A 57 -12.78 -0.88 -17.71
C SER A 57 -12.28 -0.99 -16.25
N MET A 58 -12.06 -2.21 -15.74
CA MET A 58 -11.64 -2.38 -14.35
C MET A 58 -10.24 -1.83 -14.07
N PRO A 59 -10.09 -0.94 -13.06
CA PRO A 59 -8.76 -0.47 -12.64
C PRO A 59 -7.81 -1.61 -12.29
N PHE A 60 -8.29 -2.65 -11.61
CA PHE A 60 -7.50 -3.85 -11.28
C PHE A 60 -6.88 -4.48 -12.54
N VAL A 61 -7.67 -4.66 -13.60
CA VAL A 61 -7.22 -5.28 -14.86
C VAL A 61 -6.22 -4.38 -15.59
N ALA A 62 -6.52 -3.08 -15.65
CA ALA A 62 -5.63 -2.11 -16.32
C ALA A 62 -4.27 -2.01 -15.61
N VAL A 63 -4.27 -1.95 -14.27
CA VAL A 63 -3.03 -1.88 -13.49
C VAL A 63 -2.27 -3.20 -13.51
N ALA A 64 -2.96 -4.36 -13.45
CA ALA A 64 -2.31 -5.66 -13.62
C ALA A 64 -1.55 -5.76 -14.95
N LYS A 65 -2.17 -5.30 -16.05
CA LYS A 65 -1.52 -5.24 -17.38
C LYS A 65 -0.31 -4.31 -17.38
N LEU A 66 -0.43 -3.14 -16.76
CA LEU A 66 0.68 -2.18 -16.63
C LEU A 66 1.84 -2.80 -15.85
N LEU A 67 1.59 -3.39 -14.70
CA LEU A 67 2.62 -3.97 -13.84
C LEU A 67 3.28 -5.20 -14.49
N ALA A 68 2.52 -5.99 -15.25
CA ALA A 68 3.09 -7.07 -16.05
C ALA A 68 4.02 -6.56 -17.16
N ALA A 69 3.71 -5.40 -17.78
CA ALA A 69 4.57 -4.74 -18.76
C ALA A 69 5.80 -4.07 -18.12
N VAL A 70 5.73 -3.69 -16.85
CA VAL A 70 6.87 -3.22 -16.02
C VAL A 70 7.82 -4.35 -15.62
N PRO A 71 7.57 -5.56 -15.88
CA PRO A 71 7.86 -6.90 -15.41
C PRO A 71 8.09 -7.02 -13.89
N VAL A 72 7.15 -6.53 -13.08
CA VAL A 72 7.08 -6.87 -11.66
C VAL A 72 6.07 -7.99 -11.43
N PRO A 73 6.32 -8.94 -10.50
CA PRO A 73 5.43 -10.06 -10.24
C PRO A 73 4.10 -9.60 -9.62
N VAL A 74 3.00 -9.91 -10.29
CA VAL A 74 1.62 -9.73 -9.81
C VAL A 74 0.81 -11.00 -10.07
N PRO A 75 -0.27 -11.30 -9.34
CA PRO A 75 -1.10 -12.45 -9.61
C PRO A 75 -1.69 -12.36 -11.02
N ARG A 76 -1.59 -13.46 -11.77
CA ARG A 76 -2.16 -13.53 -13.13
C ARG A 76 -3.67 -13.59 -13.04
N ILE A 77 -4.33 -12.87 -13.95
CA ILE A 77 -5.77 -13.05 -14.19
C ILE A 77 -5.92 -14.23 -15.16
N LEU A 78 -6.58 -15.28 -14.70
CA LEU A 78 -6.71 -16.54 -15.43
C LEU A 78 -7.97 -16.53 -16.30
N HIS A 79 -9.12 -16.18 -15.70
CA HIS A 79 -10.43 -16.19 -16.31
C HIS A 79 -11.30 -15.07 -15.72
N HIS A 80 -12.40 -14.73 -16.37
CA HIS A 80 -13.41 -13.82 -15.82
C HIS A 80 -14.81 -14.17 -16.33
N SER A 81 -15.83 -13.67 -15.64
CA SER A 81 -17.21 -13.65 -16.10
C SER A 81 -17.82 -12.31 -15.72
N ASP A 82 -18.04 -11.44 -16.70
CA ASP A 82 -18.59 -10.10 -16.50
C ASP A 82 -19.99 -10.18 -15.92
N ARG A 83 -20.82 -11.06 -16.48
CA ARG A 83 -22.20 -11.28 -16.04
C ARG A 83 -22.30 -11.71 -14.58
N LEU A 84 -21.41 -12.60 -14.14
CA LEU A 84 -21.40 -13.13 -12.77
C LEU A 84 -20.60 -12.25 -11.80
N GLY A 85 -19.83 -11.30 -12.28
CA GLY A 85 -18.97 -10.44 -11.47
C GLY A 85 -17.83 -11.21 -10.80
N VAL A 86 -17.19 -12.15 -11.52
CA VAL A 86 -16.14 -13.01 -10.97
C VAL A 86 -14.85 -12.88 -11.76
N LEU A 87 -13.74 -12.68 -11.05
CA LEU A 87 -12.38 -12.83 -11.59
C LEU A 87 -11.72 -14.08 -11.00
N GLY A 88 -11.15 -14.91 -11.86
CA GLY A 88 -10.28 -16.02 -11.48
C GLY A 88 -8.82 -15.57 -11.52
N LEU A 89 -8.13 -15.69 -10.41
CA LEU A 89 -6.77 -15.23 -10.19
C LEU A 89 -5.84 -16.39 -9.84
N GLU A 90 -4.57 -16.24 -10.13
CA GLU A 90 -3.51 -17.09 -9.59
C GLU A 90 -3.53 -17.09 -8.06
N ASP A 91 -3.43 -18.26 -7.47
CA ASP A 91 -3.32 -18.39 -6.01
C ASP A 91 -1.86 -18.28 -5.60
N LEU A 92 -1.54 -17.25 -4.82
CA LEU A 92 -0.20 -16.99 -4.29
C LEU A 92 0.02 -17.58 -2.88
N GLY A 93 -0.94 -18.36 -2.37
CA GLY A 93 -0.90 -18.90 -1.01
C GLY A 93 -1.28 -17.85 0.04
N ASP A 94 -0.77 -18.04 1.27
CA ASP A 94 -1.21 -17.26 2.44
C ASP A 94 -0.06 -16.50 3.13
N VAL A 95 1.16 -16.59 2.60
CA VAL A 95 2.36 -16.05 3.25
C VAL A 95 2.65 -14.66 2.73
N THR A 96 2.40 -13.64 3.54
CA THR A 96 2.86 -12.27 3.27
C THR A 96 4.32 -12.10 3.71
N LEU A 97 5.00 -11.07 3.19
CA LEU A 97 6.33 -10.68 3.67
C LEU A 97 6.32 -10.46 5.19
N GLN A 98 5.30 -9.75 5.72
CA GLN A 98 5.15 -9.56 7.17
C GLN A 98 5.14 -10.90 7.93
N ALA A 99 4.34 -11.85 7.50
CA ALA A 99 4.19 -13.14 8.18
C ALA A 99 5.49 -13.97 8.11
N HIS A 100 6.18 -13.92 6.97
CA HIS A 100 7.42 -14.67 6.75
C HIS A 100 8.59 -14.16 7.60
N LEU A 101 8.70 -12.84 7.78
CA LEU A 101 9.83 -12.22 8.48
C LEU A 101 10.01 -12.69 9.93
N GLY A 102 8.96 -13.18 10.59
CA GLY A 102 9.06 -13.75 11.93
C GLY A 102 9.90 -15.04 12.02
N ALA A 103 10.07 -15.74 10.90
CA ALA A 103 10.84 -16.98 10.80
C ALA A 103 12.12 -16.85 9.93
N ALA A 104 12.27 -15.72 9.20
CA ALA A 104 13.37 -15.52 8.27
C ALA A 104 14.70 -15.29 8.97
N THR A 105 15.79 -15.80 8.36
CA THR A 105 17.15 -15.43 8.76
C THR A 105 17.46 -13.97 8.41
N ALA A 106 18.47 -13.37 9.05
CA ALA A 106 18.87 -11.99 8.74
C ALA A 106 19.29 -11.82 7.26
N THR A 107 19.92 -12.82 6.67
CA THR A 107 20.31 -12.81 5.25
C THR A 107 19.10 -12.84 4.32
N GLU A 108 18.15 -13.71 4.59
CA GLU A 108 16.90 -13.84 3.84
C GLU A 108 16.05 -12.57 3.96
N HIS A 109 15.89 -12.04 5.18
CA HIS A 109 15.25 -10.75 5.42
C HIS A 109 15.86 -9.65 4.55
N ALA A 110 17.21 -9.52 4.54
CA ALA A 110 17.88 -8.51 3.73
C ALA A 110 17.67 -8.74 2.22
N ALA A 111 17.65 -9.99 1.76
CA ALA A 111 17.43 -10.32 0.35
C ALA A 111 16.00 -9.95 -0.10
N LEU A 112 14.98 -10.30 0.69
CA LEU A 112 13.59 -9.98 0.40
C LEU A 112 13.33 -8.46 0.38
N TYR A 113 13.90 -7.70 1.32
CA TYR A 113 13.77 -6.24 1.29
C TYR A 113 14.48 -5.61 0.09
N ARG A 114 15.66 -6.11 -0.31
CA ARG A 114 16.31 -5.64 -1.55
C ARG A 114 15.47 -5.96 -2.78
N GLN A 115 14.85 -7.14 -2.85
CA GLN A 115 13.94 -7.48 -3.93
C GLN A 115 12.75 -6.51 -3.96
N ALA A 116 12.11 -6.26 -2.82
CA ALA A 116 10.99 -5.33 -2.72
C ALA A 116 11.38 -3.90 -3.13
N VAL A 117 12.54 -3.39 -2.67
CA VAL A 117 13.05 -2.07 -3.07
C VAL A 117 13.41 -2.05 -4.56
N GLY A 118 13.94 -3.14 -5.11
CA GLY A 118 14.21 -3.29 -6.54
C GLY A 118 12.94 -3.18 -7.39
N PHE A 119 11.82 -3.72 -6.95
CA PHE A 119 10.53 -3.56 -7.64
C PHE A 119 10.05 -2.11 -7.64
N ILE A 120 10.28 -1.34 -6.55
CA ILE A 120 9.95 0.09 -6.52
C ILE A 120 10.78 0.83 -7.58
N ALA A 121 12.10 0.63 -7.61
CA ALA A 121 12.97 1.26 -8.59
C ALA A 121 12.56 0.90 -10.03
N LEU A 122 12.20 -0.36 -10.27
CA LEU A 122 11.74 -0.84 -11.57
C LEU A 122 10.40 -0.24 -11.98
N MET A 123 9.42 -0.16 -11.06
CA MET A 123 8.14 0.50 -11.30
C MET A 123 8.32 1.97 -11.67
N GLN A 124 9.17 2.70 -10.98
CA GLN A 124 9.44 4.11 -11.27
C GLN A 124 10.11 4.28 -12.63
N GLN A 125 11.14 3.49 -12.93
CA GLN A 125 11.87 3.56 -14.18
C GLN A 125 11.02 3.16 -15.39
N ARG A 126 10.44 1.96 -15.33
CA ARG A 126 9.67 1.39 -16.45
C ARG A 126 8.28 2.00 -16.55
N GLY A 127 7.69 2.37 -15.41
CA GLY A 127 6.41 3.06 -15.39
C GLY A 127 6.45 4.39 -16.16
N GLU A 128 7.55 5.15 -16.07
CA GLU A 128 7.70 6.37 -16.87
C GLU A 128 7.75 6.09 -18.37
N ALA A 129 8.47 5.05 -18.78
CA ALA A 129 8.55 4.65 -20.20
C ALA A 129 7.20 4.14 -20.77
N LEU A 130 6.29 3.67 -19.90
CA LEU A 130 4.97 3.17 -20.26
C LEU A 130 3.85 4.20 -20.01
N ARG A 131 4.19 5.46 -19.70
CA ARG A 131 3.23 6.51 -19.42
C ARG A 131 2.21 6.66 -20.56
N SER A 132 0.93 6.47 -20.22
CA SER A 132 -0.17 6.59 -21.16
C SER A 132 -1.48 6.83 -20.42
N ASP A 133 -2.33 7.71 -20.95
CA ASP A 133 -3.68 7.94 -20.43
C ASP A 133 -4.60 6.72 -20.54
N ALA A 134 -4.19 5.69 -21.26
CA ALA A 134 -4.91 4.41 -21.27
C ALA A 134 -4.88 3.71 -19.89
N TYR A 135 -3.90 4.01 -19.05
CA TYR A 135 -3.79 3.44 -17.72
C TYR A 135 -4.27 4.44 -16.65
N PRO A 136 -5.25 4.06 -15.81
CA PRO A 136 -5.80 4.92 -14.76
C PRO A 136 -4.77 5.60 -13.85
N PRO A 137 -3.65 4.95 -13.44
CA PRO A 137 -2.66 5.55 -12.57
C PRO A 137 -2.08 6.89 -13.06
N TYR A 138 -1.96 7.07 -14.38
CA TYR A 138 -1.37 8.31 -14.93
C TYR A 138 -2.34 9.50 -14.97
N ARG A 139 -3.63 9.28 -14.67
CA ARG A 139 -4.66 10.32 -14.63
C ARG A 139 -4.95 10.84 -13.21
N ILE A 140 -4.43 10.18 -12.19
CA ILE A 140 -4.64 10.53 -10.79
C ILE A 140 -3.30 10.63 -10.06
N ALA A 141 -3.22 11.51 -9.07
CA ALA A 141 -1.97 11.77 -8.37
C ALA A 141 -2.16 12.00 -6.87
N PHE A 142 -1.06 11.94 -6.13
CA PHE A 142 -0.94 12.54 -4.82
C PHE A 142 -0.67 14.04 -4.99
N ASP A 143 -1.72 14.80 -5.25
CA ASP A 143 -1.70 16.26 -5.31
C ASP A 143 -1.95 16.88 -3.93
N VAL A 144 -1.94 18.21 -3.89
CA VAL A 144 -2.20 18.98 -2.65
C VAL A 144 -3.54 18.59 -2.04
N GLU A 145 -4.60 18.45 -2.84
CA GLU A 145 -5.93 18.11 -2.37
C GLU A 145 -5.94 16.73 -1.70
N LYS A 146 -5.37 15.72 -2.38
CA LYS A 146 -5.33 14.35 -1.86
C LYS A 146 -4.49 14.23 -0.60
N LEU A 147 -3.32 14.83 -0.56
CA LEU A 147 -2.44 14.80 0.61
C LEU A 147 -3.05 15.55 1.80
N THR A 148 -3.70 16.69 1.56
CA THR A 148 -4.44 17.43 2.60
C THR A 148 -5.58 16.59 3.16
N TRP A 149 -6.37 15.96 2.29
CA TRP A 149 -7.45 15.07 2.72
C TRP A 149 -6.93 13.94 3.63
N GLU A 150 -5.78 13.36 3.34
CA GLU A 150 -5.18 12.29 4.17
C GLU A 150 -4.77 12.81 5.57
N LEU A 151 -4.27 14.03 5.67
CA LEU A 151 -3.94 14.66 6.96
C LEU A 151 -5.20 15.08 7.75
N GLU A 152 -6.21 15.62 7.08
CA GLU A 152 -7.51 15.89 7.71
C GLU A 152 -8.20 14.60 8.17
N PHE A 153 -8.01 13.49 7.46
CA PHE A 153 -8.48 12.17 7.86
C PHE A 153 -7.80 11.72 9.18
N PHE A 154 -6.51 11.99 9.35
CA PHE A 154 -5.81 11.78 10.63
C PHE A 154 -6.40 12.64 11.75
N VAL A 155 -6.62 13.93 11.53
CA VAL A 155 -7.24 14.81 12.53
C VAL A 155 -8.60 14.28 12.95
N LYS A 156 -9.45 13.97 11.99
CA LYS A 156 -10.83 13.49 12.23
C LYS A 156 -10.86 12.16 12.96
N HIS A 157 -10.13 11.17 12.48
CA HIS A 157 -10.31 9.78 12.92
C HIS A 157 -9.33 9.37 14.02
N TYR A 158 -8.11 9.90 14.04
CA TYR A 158 -7.18 9.59 15.09
C TYR A 158 -7.26 10.60 16.26
N LEU A 159 -7.10 11.90 16.00
CA LEU A 159 -7.11 12.88 17.07
C LEU A 159 -8.50 13.01 17.70
N GLN A 160 -9.52 13.30 16.92
CA GLN A 160 -10.86 13.57 17.46
C GLN A 160 -11.60 12.30 17.86
N ALA A 161 -11.77 11.33 16.94
CA ALA A 161 -12.59 10.16 17.20
C ALA A 161 -11.92 9.15 18.14
N TYR A 162 -10.62 8.84 17.93
CA TYR A 162 -9.93 7.80 18.70
C TYR A 162 -9.33 8.35 20.02
N LYS A 163 -8.66 9.51 19.96
CA LYS A 163 -8.02 10.13 21.15
C LYS A 163 -8.95 11.07 21.93
N GLY A 164 -10.13 11.43 21.40
CA GLY A 164 -11.07 12.34 22.05
C GLY A 164 -10.60 13.80 22.09
N ALA A 165 -9.71 14.20 21.19
CA ALA A 165 -9.17 15.56 21.15
C ALA A 165 -10.26 16.62 20.85
N ALA A 166 -10.40 17.59 21.75
CA ALA A 166 -11.24 18.76 21.55
C ALA A 166 -10.39 19.93 21.06
N LEU A 167 -10.09 19.94 19.74
CA LEU A 167 -9.29 21.00 19.13
C LEU A 167 -10.06 22.32 19.10
N THR A 168 -9.43 23.41 19.55
CA THR A 168 -9.92 24.77 19.35
C THR A 168 -9.78 25.20 17.90
N ASP A 169 -10.49 26.26 17.47
CA ASP A 169 -10.37 26.78 16.12
C ASP A 169 -8.94 27.29 15.82
N VAL A 170 -8.28 27.87 16.82
CA VAL A 170 -6.87 28.30 16.71
C VAL A 170 -5.94 27.11 16.47
N GLN A 171 -6.14 26.00 17.17
CA GLN A 171 -5.34 24.79 16.95
C GLN A 171 -5.61 24.15 15.58
N ARG A 172 -6.88 24.15 15.15
CA ARG A 172 -7.22 23.65 13.78
C ARG A 172 -6.55 24.48 12.69
N GLU A 173 -6.60 25.81 12.83
CA GLU A 173 -5.96 26.69 11.86
C GLU A 173 -4.44 26.52 11.85
N ALA A 174 -3.81 26.46 13.01
CA ALA A 174 -2.38 26.19 13.11
C ALA A 174 -1.98 24.84 12.48
N LEU A 175 -2.78 23.79 12.66
CA LEU A 175 -2.54 22.51 11.98
C LEU A 175 -2.68 22.63 10.46
N ARG A 176 -3.68 23.39 9.95
CA ARG A 176 -3.84 23.60 8.50
C ARG A 176 -2.65 24.33 7.87
N GLU A 177 -2.12 25.34 8.56
CA GLU A 177 -0.90 26.02 8.10
C GLU A 177 0.28 25.06 7.98
N GLU A 178 0.51 24.21 9.01
CA GLU A 178 1.57 23.20 8.97
C GLU A 178 1.32 22.16 7.87
N TRP A 179 0.07 21.71 7.69
CA TRP A 179 -0.30 20.78 6.61
C TRP A 179 -0.06 21.38 5.24
N SER A 180 -0.45 22.64 5.00
CA SER A 180 -0.23 23.33 3.71
C SER A 180 1.24 23.30 3.31
N ALA A 181 2.14 23.68 4.23
CA ALA A 181 3.57 23.69 3.97
C ALA A 181 4.12 22.27 3.63
N ILE A 182 3.65 21.24 4.34
CA ILE A 182 4.06 19.85 4.11
C ILE A 182 3.55 19.33 2.76
N VAL A 183 2.25 19.50 2.48
CA VAL A 183 1.63 18.94 1.28
C VAL A 183 2.07 19.64 0.01
N GLU A 184 2.30 20.95 0.05
CA GLU A 184 2.82 21.72 -1.08
C GLU A 184 4.23 21.25 -1.46
N GLU A 185 5.10 21.05 -0.47
CA GLU A 185 6.44 20.51 -0.70
C GLU A 185 6.37 19.10 -1.29
N LEU A 186 5.60 18.18 -0.70
CA LEU A 186 5.45 16.81 -1.19
C LEU A 186 4.81 16.76 -2.61
N ALA A 187 3.82 17.60 -2.87
CA ALA A 187 3.17 17.66 -4.19
C ALA A 187 4.08 18.25 -5.28
N SER A 188 5.11 19.00 -4.91
CA SER A 188 6.10 19.56 -5.84
C SER A 188 7.22 18.57 -6.22
N GLU A 189 7.34 17.45 -5.50
CA GLU A 189 8.37 16.43 -5.77
C GLU A 189 8.19 15.76 -7.14
N PRO A 190 9.27 15.19 -7.74
CA PRO A 190 9.16 14.41 -8.97
C PRO A 190 8.12 13.31 -8.85
N ARG A 191 7.21 13.22 -9.82
CA ARG A 191 6.09 12.27 -9.81
C ARG A 191 6.41 11.03 -10.63
N VAL A 192 6.30 9.89 -9.99
CA VAL A 192 6.53 8.55 -10.55
C VAL A 192 5.29 7.68 -10.36
N LEU A 193 5.26 6.52 -11.02
CA LEU A 193 4.25 5.50 -10.75
C LEU A 193 4.45 4.94 -9.34
N CYS A 194 3.43 5.09 -8.50
CA CYS A 194 3.37 4.55 -7.14
C CYS A 194 2.28 3.50 -7.03
N HIS A 195 2.56 2.43 -6.29
CA HIS A 195 1.59 1.43 -5.88
C HIS A 195 0.56 2.00 -4.89
N ARG A 196 0.96 2.93 -4.02
CA ARG A 196 0.21 3.58 -2.95
C ARG A 196 0.25 2.84 -1.61
N ASP A 197 -0.05 1.57 -1.57
CA ASP A 197 -0.08 0.78 -0.32
C ASP A 197 0.98 -0.35 -0.36
N TYR A 198 2.24 0.04 -0.68
CA TYR A 198 3.40 -0.84 -0.86
C TYR A 198 4.05 -1.19 0.48
N HIS A 199 3.38 -1.97 1.30
CA HIS A 199 3.85 -2.40 2.61
C HIS A 199 3.93 -3.93 2.70
N SER A 200 4.55 -4.45 3.75
CA SER A 200 4.85 -5.87 3.93
C SER A 200 3.64 -6.83 3.89
N ARG A 201 2.43 -6.33 4.12
CA ARG A 201 1.19 -7.13 4.01
C ARG A 201 0.68 -7.27 2.58
N ASN A 202 1.10 -6.38 1.67
CA ASN A 202 0.72 -6.40 0.25
C ASN A 202 1.82 -6.98 -0.65
N LEU A 203 2.81 -7.62 -0.04
CA LEU A 203 3.85 -8.40 -0.70
C LEU A 203 3.70 -9.86 -0.28
N MET A 204 3.32 -10.72 -1.23
CA MET A 204 3.14 -12.15 -1.01
C MET A 204 4.43 -12.89 -1.35
N LEU A 205 4.84 -13.84 -0.50
CA LEU A 205 5.94 -14.76 -0.81
C LEU A 205 5.36 -16.02 -1.47
N HIS A 206 5.71 -16.25 -2.72
CA HIS A 206 5.27 -17.41 -3.49
C HIS A 206 6.43 -17.94 -4.35
N ASP A 207 6.70 -19.24 -4.28
CA ASP A 207 7.79 -19.89 -5.01
C ASP A 207 9.14 -19.11 -4.87
N ASP A 208 9.53 -18.78 -3.63
CA ASP A 208 10.73 -18.03 -3.25
C ASP A 208 10.87 -16.63 -3.86
N SER A 209 9.78 -16.05 -4.35
CA SER A 209 9.74 -14.71 -4.93
C SER A 209 8.62 -13.87 -4.33
N LEU A 210 8.81 -12.53 -4.30
CA LEU A 210 7.76 -11.61 -3.88
C LEU A 210 6.82 -11.29 -5.04
N TYR A 211 5.53 -11.26 -4.75
CA TYR A 211 4.45 -10.84 -5.63
C TYR A 211 3.73 -9.64 -5.02
N ILE A 212 3.40 -8.68 -5.85
CA ILE A 212 2.69 -7.45 -5.44
C ILE A 212 1.19 -7.67 -5.59
N ILE A 213 0.41 -7.39 -4.54
CA ILE A 213 -1.06 -7.42 -4.55
C ILE A 213 -1.62 -6.06 -4.14
N ASP A 214 -2.94 -5.87 -4.29
CA ASP A 214 -3.68 -4.65 -3.88
C ASP A 214 -3.24 -3.38 -4.62
N PHE A 215 -2.94 -3.51 -5.91
CA PHE A 215 -2.34 -2.46 -6.77
C PHE A 215 -3.36 -1.61 -7.54
N GLN A 216 -4.67 -1.87 -7.46
CA GLN A 216 -5.68 -1.23 -8.30
C GLN A 216 -5.81 0.29 -8.07
N ASP A 217 -5.34 0.77 -6.94
CA ASP A 217 -5.34 2.20 -6.56
C ASP A 217 -4.03 2.93 -6.87
N ALA A 218 -3.14 2.30 -7.64
CA ALA A 218 -1.88 2.88 -8.10
C ALA A 218 -2.10 4.26 -8.74
N ARG A 219 -1.16 5.17 -8.55
CA ARG A 219 -1.23 6.57 -9.02
C ARG A 219 0.13 7.23 -9.14
N MET A 220 0.16 8.42 -9.71
CA MET A 220 1.37 9.22 -9.73
C MET A 220 1.62 9.85 -8.36
N GLY A 221 2.86 9.82 -7.89
CA GLY A 221 3.23 10.38 -6.58
C GLY A 221 4.72 10.64 -6.42
N PRO A 222 5.13 11.18 -5.27
CA PRO A 222 6.54 11.38 -4.94
C PRO A 222 7.35 10.10 -5.05
N ASP A 223 8.58 10.19 -5.54
CA ASP A 223 9.47 9.04 -5.71
C ASP A 223 9.87 8.36 -4.39
N THR A 224 9.62 9.02 -3.27
CA THR A 224 9.79 8.52 -1.90
C THR A 224 8.59 7.72 -1.39
N TYR A 225 7.39 7.83 -2.00
CA TYR A 225 6.12 7.38 -1.41
C TYR A 225 6.10 5.88 -1.08
N ASP A 226 6.37 5.01 -2.07
CA ASP A 226 6.33 3.56 -1.87
C ASP A 226 7.52 3.07 -1.04
N LEU A 227 8.67 3.71 -1.18
CA LEU A 227 9.84 3.39 -0.36
C LEU A 227 9.57 3.67 1.13
N VAL A 228 8.90 4.79 1.44
CA VAL A 228 8.44 5.10 2.79
C VAL A 228 7.40 4.09 3.26
N SER A 229 6.45 3.70 2.41
CA SER A 229 5.44 2.69 2.75
C SER A 229 6.07 1.40 3.23
N LEU A 230 7.18 0.98 2.61
CA LEU A 230 7.90 -0.23 2.92
C LEU A 230 8.84 -0.06 4.13
N LEU A 231 9.64 1.01 4.17
CA LEU A 231 10.73 1.17 5.16
C LEU A 231 10.30 1.87 6.46
N ARG A 232 9.12 2.49 6.48
CA ARG A 232 8.46 3.04 7.68
C ARG A 232 7.10 2.37 7.90
N ASP A 233 7.05 1.10 7.55
CA ASP A 233 5.88 0.24 7.71
C ASP A 233 5.47 0.14 9.20
N SER A 234 4.17 0.25 9.44
CA SER A 234 3.60 0.07 10.78
C SER A 234 3.62 -1.39 11.24
N TYR A 235 3.77 -2.34 10.33
CA TYR A 235 3.65 -3.78 10.59
C TYR A 235 4.99 -4.46 10.88
N VAL A 236 6.09 -3.92 10.35
CA VAL A 236 7.45 -4.47 10.51
C VAL A 236 8.38 -3.39 11.06
N ASP A 237 9.26 -3.76 11.97
CA ASP A 237 10.28 -2.87 12.51
C ASP A 237 11.62 -3.07 11.79
N LEU A 238 12.19 -1.98 11.28
CA LEU A 238 13.51 -1.95 10.67
C LEU A 238 14.42 -1.03 11.49
N SER A 239 15.61 -1.51 11.79
CA SER A 239 16.63 -0.65 12.41
C SER A 239 17.03 0.52 11.49
N ALA A 240 17.53 1.60 12.07
CA ALA A 240 18.01 2.75 11.31
C ALA A 240 19.06 2.33 10.27
N GLN A 241 19.98 1.44 10.63
CA GLN A 241 21.02 0.91 9.72
C GLN A 241 20.41 0.15 8.53
N GLN A 242 19.36 -0.67 8.75
CA GLN A 242 18.67 -1.36 7.65
C GLN A 242 17.98 -0.36 6.72
N VAL A 243 17.30 0.63 7.27
CA VAL A 243 16.64 1.69 6.47
C VAL A 243 17.67 2.48 5.66
N ASP A 244 18.78 2.89 6.26
CA ASP A 244 19.84 3.64 5.56
C ASP A 244 20.47 2.80 4.43
N GLY A 245 20.77 1.52 4.71
CA GLY A 245 21.28 0.62 3.69
C GLY A 245 20.31 0.36 2.53
N LEU A 246 18.98 0.31 2.79
CA LEU A 246 17.97 0.13 1.76
C LEU A 246 17.70 1.43 0.96
N ILE A 247 17.82 2.60 1.58
CA ILE A 247 17.78 3.89 0.87
C ILE A 247 18.99 4.00 -0.06
N ALA A 248 20.21 3.69 0.42
CA ALA A 248 21.40 3.66 -0.42
C ALA A 248 21.26 2.67 -1.59
N TYR A 249 20.71 1.48 -1.32
CA TYR A 249 20.42 0.48 -2.36
C TYR A 249 19.43 1.02 -3.40
N PHE A 250 18.34 1.69 -2.96
CA PHE A 250 17.38 2.31 -3.86
C PHE A 250 18.04 3.37 -4.76
N LEU A 251 18.81 4.29 -4.17
CA LEU A 251 19.50 5.36 -4.91
C LEU A 251 20.49 4.80 -5.94
N ALA A 252 21.17 3.70 -5.62
CA ALA A 252 22.09 3.03 -6.55
C ALA A 252 21.37 2.37 -7.76
N HIS A 253 20.06 2.08 -7.63
CA HIS A 253 19.24 1.47 -8.70
C HIS A 253 18.23 2.46 -9.31
N LYS A 254 18.16 3.68 -8.80
CA LYS A 254 17.32 4.74 -9.33
C LYS A 254 17.87 5.22 -10.67
N SER A 255 17.01 5.36 -11.68
CA SER A 255 17.38 5.93 -12.97
C SER A 255 17.08 7.45 -13.03
N GLY A 256 17.73 8.15 -13.95
CA GLY A 256 17.61 9.59 -14.11
C GLY A 256 18.47 10.38 -13.10
N ASP A 257 18.03 11.58 -12.76
CA ASP A 257 18.73 12.41 -11.78
C ASP A 257 18.62 11.80 -10.39
N VAL A 258 19.75 11.40 -9.84
CA VAL A 258 19.86 10.88 -8.47
C VAL A 258 20.19 12.04 -7.55
N PRO A 259 19.29 12.43 -6.63
CA PRO A 259 19.56 13.51 -5.69
C PRO A 259 20.68 13.13 -4.73
N ALA A 260 21.32 14.13 -4.12
CA ALA A 260 22.26 13.89 -3.03
C ALA A 260 21.54 13.11 -1.91
N GLU A 261 22.23 12.14 -1.28
CA GLU A 261 21.65 11.25 -0.28
C GLU A 261 20.98 12.04 0.86
N GLY A 262 21.58 13.12 1.35
CA GLY A 262 21.01 13.96 2.41
C GLY A 262 19.72 14.67 1.98
N GLU A 263 19.62 15.11 0.73
CA GLU A 263 18.40 15.70 0.18
C GLU A 263 17.30 14.63 0.06
N PHE A 264 17.62 13.49 -0.52
CA PHE A 264 16.66 12.38 -0.63
C PHE A 264 16.17 11.95 0.75
N ARG A 265 17.07 11.88 1.75
CA ARG A 265 16.71 11.52 3.11
C ARG A 265 15.75 12.54 3.73
N ARG A 266 15.95 13.82 3.53
CA ARG A 266 15.03 14.86 4.01
C ARG A 266 13.63 14.69 3.38
N ARG A 267 13.55 14.44 2.08
CA ARG A 267 12.29 14.16 1.37
C ARG A 267 11.64 12.87 1.87
N PHE A 268 12.42 11.81 2.05
CA PHE A 268 11.96 10.54 2.61
C PHE A 268 11.35 10.74 4.02
N ASP A 269 12.02 11.49 4.90
CA ASP A 269 11.53 11.73 6.26
C ASP A 269 10.26 12.60 6.25
N LEU A 270 10.15 13.59 5.36
CA LEU A 270 8.94 14.40 5.19
C LEU A 270 7.75 13.53 4.74
N MET A 271 7.97 12.70 3.73
CA MET A 271 6.95 11.75 3.26
C MET A 271 6.58 10.73 4.34
N ALA A 272 7.57 10.28 5.14
CA ALA A 272 7.33 9.36 6.25
C ALA A 272 6.44 9.99 7.33
N LEU A 273 6.61 11.27 7.63
CA LEU A 273 5.73 11.99 8.54
C LEU A 273 4.29 11.97 8.04
N GLN A 274 4.05 12.39 6.80
CA GLN A 274 2.72 12.43 6.20
C GLN A 274 2.05 11.03 6.19
N ARG A 275 2.78 10.00 5.70
CA ARG A 275 2.22 8.64 5.60
C ARG A 275 1.94 8.00 6.95
N ASN A 276 2.80 8.20 7.95
CA ASN A 276 2.58 7.65 9.29
C ASN A 276 1.39 8.36 9.98
N LEU A 277 1.19 9.66 9.77
CA LEU A 277 -0.02 10.36 10.23
C LEU A 277 -1.27 9.80 9.52
N LYS A 278 -1.24 9.61 8.20
CA LYS A 278 -2.34 8.95 7.46
C LYS A 278 -2.63 7.56 8.00
N ALA A 279 -1.60 6.76 8.30
CA ALA A 279 -1.78 5.41 8.86
C ALA A 279 -2.47 5.44 10.22
N LEU A 280 -2.09 6.36 11.12
CA LEU A 280 -2.78 6.59 12.39
C LEU A 280 -4.26 6.94 12.17
N GLY A 281 -4.57 7.80 11.19
CA GLY A 281 -5.94 8.12 10.79
C GLY A 281 -6.73 6.87 10.38
N THR A 282 -6.10 5.99 9.59
CA THR A 282 -6.70 4.70 9.19
C THR A 282 -6.96 3.80 10.40
N PHE A 283 -6.00 3.68 11.32
CA PHE A 283 -6.16 2.86 12.52
C PHE A 283 -7.27 3.40 13.44
N GLY A 284 -7.35 4.74 13.59
CA GLY A 284 -8.44 5.39 14.30
C GLY A 284 -9.80 5.09 13.66
N TYR A 285 -9.93 5.24 12.34
CA TYR A 285 -11.14 4.93 11.59
C TYR A 285 -11.56 3.46 11.71
N MET A 286 -10.63 2.53 11.53
CA MET A 286 -10.92 1.10 11.65
C MET A 286 -11.42 0.75 13.05
N THR A 287 -10.83 1.34 14.09
CA THR A 287 -11.22 1.10 15.48
C THR A 287 -12.58 1.71 15.82
N THR A 288 -12.79 2.99 15.50
CA THR A 288 -13.96 3.75 15.97
C THR A 288 -15.19 3.62 15.06
N SER A 289 -14.98 3.46 13.73
CA SER A 289 -16.06 3.44 12.75
C SER A 289 -16.37 2.05 12.20
N ARG A 290 -15.37 1.15 12.21
CA ARG A 290 -15.51 -0.22 11.69
C ARG A 290 -15.49 -1.29 12.78
N ASN A 291 -15.33 -0.92 14.06
CA ASN A 291 -15.20 -1.81 15.20
C ASN A 291 -14.09 -2.89 15.04
N ASN A 292 -13.06 -2.57 14.24
CA ASN A 292 -11.92 -3.46 14.03
C ASN A 292 -10.71 -2.98 14.86
N THR A 293 -10.49 -3.65 15.98
CA THR A 293 -9.43 -3.30 16.96
C THR A 293 -8.06 -3.90 16.64
N VAL A 294 -7.96 -4.73 15.61
CA VAL A 294 -6.70 -5.40 15.20
C VAL A 294 -5.58 -4.40 14.92
N TYR A 295 -5.92 -3.19 14.48
CA TYR A 295 -4.93 -2.16 14.12
C TYR A 295 -4.34 -1.40 15.32
N ILE A 296 -4.93 -1.49 16.52
CA ILE A 296 -4.46 -0.78 17.73
C ILE A 296 -3.01 -1.19 18.07
N GLN A 297 -2.64 -2.45 17.88
CA GLN A 297 -1.30 -2.96 18.17
C GLN A 297 -0.19 -2.28 17.36
N TYR A 298 -0.51 -1.64 16.23
CA TYR A 298 0.45 -0.98 15.34
C TYR A 298 0.61 0.52 15.64
N ILE A 299 -0.28 1.10 16.44
CA ILE A 299 -0.24 2.51 16.84
C ILE A 299 1.07 2.88 17.53
N PRO A 300 1.59 2.13 18.54
CA PRO A 300 2.80 2.52 19.23
C PRO A 300 4.02 2.68 18.34
N ARG A 301 4.23 1.76 17.39
CA ARG A 301 5.34 1.84 16.41
C ARG A 301 5.17 3.03 15.47
N THR A 302 3.98 3.23 14.95
CA THR A 302 3.69 4.34 14.05
C THR A 302 3.90 5.69 14.74
N LEU A 303 3.48 5.82 16.00
CA LEU A 303 3.77 7.01 16.83
C LEU A 303 5.27 7.21 17.06
N ALA A 304 6.04 6.14 17.28
CA ALA A 304 7.49 6.24 17.43
C ALA A 304 8.14 6.81 16.15
N HIS A 305 7.69 6.40 14.97
CA HIS A 305 8.15 6.98 13.70
C HIS A 305 7.79 8.47 13.58
N VAL A 306 6.55 8.85 13.92
CA VAL A 306 6.09 10.25 13.91
C VAL A 306 6.94 11.11 14.84
N ARG A 307 7.11 10.69 16.11
CA ARG A 307 7.93 11.42 17.11
C ARG A 307 9.36 11.60 16.64
N THR A 308 9.98 10.52 16.12
CA THR A 308 11.37 10.56 15.63
C THR A 308 11.52 11.59 14.50
N ASN A 309 10.59 11.62 13.54
CA ASN A 309 10.65 12.57 12.44
C ASN A 309 10.40 14.00 12.88
N LEU A 310 9.42 14.24 13.76
CA LEU A 310 9.12 15.57 14.28
C LEU A 310 10.31 16.14 15.09
N ALA A 311 10.97 15.31 15.90
CA ALA A 311 12.11 15.73 16.70
C ALA A 311 13.41 15.96 15.89
N LYS A 312 13.50 15.39 14.68
CA LYS A 312 14.71 15.43 13.87
C LYS A 312 14.96 16.77 13.20
N TYR A 313 13.91 17.52 12.89
CA TYR A 313 13.99 18.75 12.08
C TYR A 313 13.40 19.94 12.83
N PRO A 314 14.18 21.04 13.06
CA PRO A 314 13.69 22.24 13.74
C PRO A 314 12.42 22.84 13.13
N ARG A 315 12.23 22.69 11.82
CA ARG A 315 11.03 23.16 11.11
C ARG A 315 9.71 22.57 11.65
N PHE A 316 9.76 21.44 12.36
CA PHE A 316 8.57 20.76 12.93
C PHE A 316 8.35 21.06 14.42
N GLU A 317 9.11 21.96 15.03
CA GLU A 317 8.98 22.29 16.46
C GLU A 317 7.55 22.75 16.80
N ARG A 318 6.96 23.62 15.98
CA ARG A 318 5.57 24.07 16.15
C ARG A 318 4.57 22.93 16.01
N LEU A 319 4.73 22.10 14.98
CA LEU A 319 3.88 20.95 14.74
C LEU A 319 3.99 19.92 15.86
N LEU A 320 5.20 19.66 16.36
CA LEU A 320 5.43 18.79 17.50
C LEU A 320 4.67 19.31 18.74
N GLY A 321 4.78 20.60 19.08
CA GLY A 321 4.05 21.21 20.18
C GLY A 321 2.52 21.10 20.04
N LEU A 322 2.00 21.24 18.79
CA LEU A 322 0.57 21.09 18.52
C LEU A 322 0.08 19.64 18.72
N LEU A 323 0.90 18.64 18.40
CA LEU A 323 0.51 17.23 18.42
C LEU A 323 0.90 16.51 19.74
N GLU A 324 1.84 17.05 20.50
CA GLU A 324 2.44 16.42 21.71
C GLU A 324 1.42 15.78 22.68
N PRO A 325 0.25 16.40 22.97
CA PRO A 325 -0.72 15.81 23.89
C PRO A 325 -1.32 14.47 23.42
N TRP A 326 -1.20 14.14 22.13
CA TRP A 326 -1.82 12.95 21.53
C TRP A 326 -0.83 11.96 20.89
N LEU A 327 0.46 12.31 20.90
CA LEU A 327 1.52 11.44 20.40
C LEU A 327 1.92 10.35 21.39
#